data_42635adaabfbf14b7a472693990eca15
#
_entry.id   42635adaabfbf14b7a472693990eca15
#
_cell.length_a   1.000
_cell.length_b   1.000
_cell.length_c   1.000
_cell.angle_alpha   90.00
_cell.angle_beta   90.00
_cell.angle_gamma   90.00
#
_symmetry.space_group_name_H-M   'P 1'
#
loop_
_entity.id
_entity.type
_entity.pdbx_description
1 polymer ?
#
loop_
_entity_poly.entity_id
_entity_poly.type
_entity_poly.pdbx_seq_one_letter_code
_entity_poly.pdbx_strand_id
1 'polypeptide(L)'
;MPIANSSAELEQMIVQEMQKAMQATQTKIKADMLKETQAFYSQGNPSLYERTGQLGSSPRTTGISSGGTSVSFEAYLQLGSYHVPNEKFTSRGFASYFSPLQVMTAAEAGTARIKGKSGFWERSLTHMEKDLEQTFGRYFK
;
A
#
# COMPACT_ATOMS: atom_id res chain seq x y z
N MET A 1 24.45 0.29 -19.00
CA MET A 1 25.24 -0.11 -17.81
C MET A 1 26.71 0.07 -18.09
N PRO A 2 27.48 0.71 -17.21
CA PRO A 2 28.96 0.80 -17.38
C PRO A 2 29.62 -0.59 -17.38
N ILE A 3 30.85 -0.64 -17.86
CA ILE A 3 31.61 -1.88 -17.93
C ILE A 3 32.31 -2.11 -16.60
N ALA A 4 32.20 -3.30 -16.03
CA ALA A 4 32.89 -3.70 -14.83
C ALA A 4 34.24 -4.35 -15.17
N ASN A 5 35.25 -4.05 -14.36
CA ASN A 5 36.62 -4.58 -14.53
C ASN A 5 36.93 -5.77 -13.61
N SER A 6 36.02 -6.07 -12.67
CA SER A 6 36.15 -7.20 -11.75
C SER A 6 34.79 -7.71 -11.34
N SER A 7 34.70 -8.91 -10.75
CA SER A 7 33.45 -9.46 -10.25
C SER A 7 32.89 -8.64 -9.08
N ALA A 8 33.77 -8.09 -8.22
CA ALA A 8 33.32 -7.22 -7.11
C ALA A 8 32.73 -5.91 -7.64
N GLU A 9 33.34 -5.32 -8.67
CA GLU A 9 32.83 -4.12 -9.31
C GLU A 9 31.50 -4.39 -10.01
N LEU A 10 31.35 -5.53 -10.69
CA LEU A 10 30.11 -5.94 -11.32
C LEU A 10 29.00 -6.11 -10.30
N GLU A 11 29.28 -6.74 -9.16
CA GLU A 11 28.32 -6.91 -8.08
C GLU A 11 27.82 -5.56 -7.55
N GLN A 12 28.73 -4.61 -7.30
CA GLN A 12 28.37 -3.25 -6.88
C GLN A 12 27.47 -2.55 -7.91
N MET A 13 27.80 -2.67 -9.18
CA MET A 13 27.02 -2.05 -10.26
C MET A 13 25.62 -2.64 -10.33
N ILE A 14 25.48 -3.96 -10.18
CA ILE A 14 24.18 -4.63 -10.16
C ILE A 14 23.36 -4.16 -8.97
N VAL A 15 23.95 -4.08 -7.78
CA VAL A 15 23.25 -3.60 -6.57
C VAL A 15 22.77 -2.16 -6.74
N GLN A 16 23.59 -1.29 -7.33
CA GLN A 16 23.22 0.10 -7.60
C GLN A 16 22.02 0.19 -8.56
N GLU A 17 22.01 -0.62 -9.62
CA GLU A 17 20.86 -0.68 -10.53
C GLU A 17 19.63 -1.22 -9.85
N MET A 18 19.78 -2.22 -8.98
CA MET A 18 18.67 -2.74 -8.17
C MET A 18 18.11 -1.66 -7.25
N GLN A 19 18.94 -0.83 -6.64
CA GLN A 19 18.49 0.28 -5.80
C GLN A 19 17.66 1.29 -6.59
N LYS A 20 18.11 1.64 -7.79
CA LYS A 20 17.38 2.55 -8.67
C LYS A 20 16.03 1.96 -9.09
N ALA A 21 16.04 0.70 -9.52
CA ALA A 21 14.82 -0.01 -9.91
C ALA A 21 13.84 -0.11 -8.73
N MET A 22 14.35 -0.41 -7.53
CA MET A 22 13.53 -0.53 -6.34
C MET A 22 12.93 0.81 -5.92
N GLN A 23 13.69 1.90 -6.04
CA GLN A 23 13.18 3.24 -5.75
C GLN A 23 12.07 3.65 -6.71
N ALA A 24 12.22 3.36 -8.00
CA ALA A 24 11.18 3.61 -8.99
C ALA A 24 9.95 2.74 -8.70
N THR A 25 10.13 1.49 -8.31
CA THR A 25 9.05 0.59 -7.91
C THR A 25 8.32 1.12 -6.68
N GLN A 26 9.06 1.56 -5.66
CA GLN A 26 8.49 2.14 -4.43
C GLN A 26 7.57 3.32 -4.73
N THR A 27 8.02 4.24 -5.55
CA THR A 27 7.24 5.42 -5.94
C THR A 27 5.95 5.02 -6.63
N LYS A 28 6.02 4.06 -7.54
CA LYS A 28 4.87 3.59 -8.31
C LYS A 28 3.89 2.82 -7.43
N ILE A 29 4.39 1.93 -6.58
CA ILE A 29 3.57 1.15 -5.65
C ILE A 29 2.82 2.08 -4.69
N LYS A 30 3.50 3.07 -4.12
CA LYS A 30 2.86 4.04 -3.23
C LYS A 30 1.75 4.80 -3.94
N ALA A 31 1.99 5.24 -5.17
CA ALA A 31 0.98 5.93 -5.97
C ALA A 31 -0.23 5.04 -6.25
N ASP A 32 -0.01 3.78 -6.60
CA ASP A 32 -1.08 2.82 -6.86
C ASP A 32 -1.88 2.48 -5.60
N MET A 33 -1.21 2.32 -4.46
CA MET A 33 -1.88 2.12 -3.18
C MET A 33 -2.78 3.30 -2.81
N LEU A 34 -2.28 4.52 -2.98
CA LEU A 34 -3.06 5.73 -2.74
C LEU A 34 -4.27 5.79 -3.67
N LYS A 35 -4.08 5.45 -4.93
CA LYS A 35 -5.16 5.42 -5.91
C LYS A 35 -6.25 4.41 -5.50
N GLU A 36 -5.86 3.21 -5.09
CA GLU A 36 -6.81 2.17 -4.72
C GLU A 36 -7.55 2.49 -3.41
N THR A 37 -6.84 3.02 -2.40
CA THR A 37 -7.50 3.42 -1.16
C THR A 37 -8.42 4.63 -1.35
N GLN A 38 -8.05 5.57 -2.21
CA GLN A 38 -8.92 6.69 -2.58
C GLN A 38 -10.13 6.20 -3.39
N ALA A 39 -9.95 5.19 -4.23
CA ALA A 39 -11.05 4.59 -5.00
C ALA A 39 -12.12 3.96 -4.10
N PHE A 40 -11.79 3.59 -2.86
CA PHE A 40 -12.75 3.12 -1.88
C PHE A 40 -13.92 4.10 -1.73
N TYR A 41 -13.64 5.40 -1.76
CA TYR A 41 -14.63 6.45 -1.60
C TYR A 41 -15.48 6.69 -2.85
N SER A 42 -15.16 6.04 -3.96
CA SER A 42 -15.93 6.18 -5.20
C SER A 42 -17.31 5.52 -5.15
N GLN A 43 -17.52 4.64 -4.19
CA GLN A 43 -18.78 3.91 -4.02
C GLN A 43 -19.31 4.08 -2.61
N GLY A 44 -20.64 3.94 -2.49
CA GLY A 44 -21.33 4.00 -1.22
C GLY A 44 -21.47 5.42 -0.68
N ASN A 45 -22.53 5.63 0.10
CA ASN A 45 -22.79 6.89 0.78
C ASN A 45 -23.22 6.54 2.21
N PRO A 46 -22.30 6.49 3.18
CA PRO A 46 -22.61 6.05 4.52
C PRO A 46 -23.53 7.03 5.24
N SER A 47 -24.59 6.52 5.88
CA SER A 47 -25.51 7.30 6.72
C SER A 47 -25.28 7.08 8.21
N LEU A 48 -24.55 6.03 8.59
CA LEU A 48 -24.32 5.64 9.98
C LEU A 48 -23.03 6.21 10.57
N TYR A 49 -22.11 6.68 9.72
CA TYR A 49 -20.82 7.22 10.14
C TYR A 49 -20.34 8.27 9.13
N GLU A 50 -19.38 9.06 9.54
CA GLU A 50 -18.72 10.03 8.65
C GLU A 50 -17.38 9.47 8.17
N ARG A 51 -17.09 9.65 6.89
CA ARG A 51 -15.79 9.32 6.31
C ARG A 51 -14.76 10.36 6.72
N THR A 52 -13.65 9.92 7.34
CA THR A 52 -12.58 10.82 7.77
C THR A 52 -11.47 10.95 6.73
N GLY A 53 -11.44 10.08 5.72
CA GLY A 53 -10.36 10.04 4.74
C GLY A 53 -9.11 9.31 5.22
N GLN A 54 -9.14 8.72 6.42
CA GLN A 54 -7.97 8.06 7.01
C GLN A 54 -7.51 6.86 6.19
N LEU A 55 -8.44 6.07 5.64
CA LEU A 55 -8.09 4.95 4.75
C LEU A 55 -7.34 5.45 3.53
N GLY A 56 -7.82 6.48 2.86
CA GLY A 56 -7.20 7.05 1.66
C GLY A 56 -5.83 7.67 1.93
N SER A 57 -5.54 8.05 3.17
CA SER A 57 -4.25 8.62 3.56
C SER A 57 -3.35 7.65 4.31
N SER A 58 -3.76 6.38 4.45
CA SER A 58 -3.03 5.39 5.22
C SER A 58 -1.86 4.70 4.51
N PRO A 59 -1.75 4.64 3.17
CA PRO A 59 -0.61 3.98 2.52
C PRO A 59 0.74 4.60 2.90
N ARG A 60 1.67 3.75 3.24
CA ARG A 60 3.05 4.13 3.62
C ARG A 60 4.04 3.17 2.99
N THR A 61 5.25 3.65 2.82
CA THR A 61 6.39 2.81 2.41
C THR A 61 7.57 3.13 3.32
N THR A 62 8.38 2.11 3.61
CA THR A 62 9.67 2.32 4.27
C THR A 62 10.69 2.86 3.27
N GLY A 63 11.82 3.37 3.77
CA GLY A 63 12.95 3.70 2.91
C GLY A 63 13.55 2.44 2.28
N ILE A 64 14.32 2.63 1.22
CA ILE A 64 15.04 1.53 0.57
C ILE A 64 16.17 1.06 1.48
N SER A 65 16.17 -0.25 1.77
CA SER A 65 17.21 -0.90 2.55
C SER A 65 18.08 -1.76 1.63
N SER A 66 19.38 -1.63 1.75
CA SER A 66 20.34 -2.41 0.96
C SER A 66 21.30 -3.12 1.89
N GLY A 67 21.42 -4.43 1.75
CA GLY A 67 22.32 -5.25 2.55
C GLY A 67 22.97 -6.32 1.67
N GLY A 68 24.31 -6.24 1.49
CA GLY A 68 25.03 -7.19 0.64
C GLY A 68 24.51 -7.20 -0.78
N THR A 69 23.85 -8.28 -1.17
CA THR A 69 23.30 -8.49 -2.51
C THR A 69 21.78 -8.34 -2.58
N SER A 70 21.15 -7.79 -1.54
CA SER A 70 19.70 -7.61 -1.50
C SER A 70 19.29 -6.15 -1.34
N VAL A 71 18.15 -5.79 -1.93
CA VAL A 71 17.54 -4.47 -1.81
C VAL A 71 16.06 -4.67 -1.52
N SER A 72 15.54 -3.98 -0.52
CA SER A 72 14.15 -4.16 -0.09
C SER A 72 13.52 -2.87 0.42
N PHE A 73 12.20 -2.84 0.42
CA PHE A 73 11.37 -1.89 1.16
C PHE A 73 10.06 -2.58 1.53
N GLU A 74 9.32 -1.96 2.44
CA GLU A 74 7.99 -2.44 2.81
C GLU A 74 6.92 -1.42 2.40
N ALA A 75 5.78 -1.92 1.94
CA ALA A 75 4.59 -1.12 1.68
C ALA A 75 3.46 -1.61 2.59
N TYR A 76 2.80 -0.70 3.28
CA TYR A 76 1.80 -1.06 4.29
C TYR A 76 0.74 0.04 4.46
N LEU A 77 -0.34 -0.31 5.16
CA LEU A 77 -1.35 0.65 5.59
C LEU A 77 -1.11 1.03 7.05
N GLN A 78 -1.10 2.32 7.33
CA GLN A 78 -0.90 2.87 8.68
C GLN A 78 -2.18 2.69 9.50
N LEU A 79 -2.33 1.56 10.17
CA LEU A 79 -3.56 1.21 10.88
C LEU A 79 -3.84 2.10 12.10
N GLY A 80 -2.79 2.59 12.77
CA GLY A 80 -2.94 3.42 13.96
C GLY A 80 -3.62 4.76 13.73
N SER A 81 -3.77 5.20 12.47
CA SER A 81 -4.43 6.44 12.12
C SER A 81 -5.94 6.28 11.89
N TYR A 82 -6.48 5.08 11.93
CA TYR A 82 -7.88 4.83 11.64
C TYR A 82 -8.76 5.26 12.82
N HIS A 83 -9.87 5.88 12.48
CA HIS A 83 -10.87 6.32 13.44
C HIS A 83 -11.78 5.15 13.85
N VAL A 84 -12.16 5.11 15.12
CA VAL A 84 -13.17 4.16 15.58
C VAL A 84 -14.57 4.64 15.24
N PRO A 85 -15.59 3.75 15.18
CA PRO A 85 -16.94 4.15 14.88
C PRO A 85 -17.49 5.20 15.85
N ASN A 86 -18.26 6.14 15.33
CA ASN A 86 -18.88 7.19 16.11
C ASN A 86 -20.14 6.68 16.84
N GLU A 87 -20.75 7.55 17.66
CA GLU A 87 -21.94 7.22 18.45
C GLU A 87 -23.12 6.75 17.61
N LYS A 88 -23.31 7.32 16.41
CA LYS A 88 -24.40 6.90 15.51
C LYS A 88 -24.25 5.44 15.11
N PHE A 89 -23.02 5.01 14.88
CA PHE A 89 -22.72 3.62 14.51
C PHE A 89 -22.99 2.68 15.68
N THR A 90 -22.52 3.02 16.86
CA THR A 90 -22.68 2.21 18.07
C THR A 90 -24.10 2.18 18.60
N SER A 91 -24.81 3.32 18.58
CA SER A 91 -26.17 3.43 19.10
C SER A 91 -27.22 2.63 18.30
N ARG A 92 -26.87 2.20 17.09
CA ARG A 92 -27.73 1.37 16.24
C ARG A 92 -27.48 -0.14 16.39
N GLY A 93 -26.83 -0.56 17.48
CA GLY A 93 -26.61 -1.96 17.79
C GLY A 93 -25.39 -2.59 17.13
N PHE A 94 -24.51 -1.78 16.58
CA PHE A 94 -23.22 -2.25 16.07
C PHE A 94 -22.23 -2.37 17.22
N ALA A 95 -21.06 -3.00 16.94
CA ALA A 95 -20.03 -3.11 17.95
C ALA A 95 -19.68 -1.73 18.51
N SER A 96 -19.59 -1.63 19.83
CA SER A 96 -19.26 -0.39 20.51
C SER A 96 -17.82 0.06 20.23
N TYR A 97 -17.00 -0.84 19.70
CA TYR A 97 -15.59 -0.58 19.41
C TYR A 97 -15.13 -1.42 18.21
N PHE A 98 -14.45 -0.76 17.27
CA PHE A 98 -13.72 -1.42 16.21
C PHE A 98 -12.25 -1.05 16.31
N SER A 99 -11.36 -2.04 16.30
CA SER A 99 -9.93 -1.77 16.17
C SER A 99 -9.64 -1.25 14.74
N PRO A 100 -8.53 -0.52 14.54
CA PRO A 100 -8.14 -0.10 13.19
C PRO A 100 -8.04 -1.25 12.19
N LEU A 101 -7.55 -2.41 12.63
CA LEU A 101 -7.48 -3.61 11.78
C LEU A 101 -8.87 -4.10 11.38
N GLN A 102 -9.82 -4.10 12.31
CA GLN A 102 -11.21 -4.50 12.00
C GLN A 102 -11.86 -3.56 11.00
N VAL A 103 -11.62 -2.26 11.12
CA VAL A 103 -12.12 -1.26 10.17
C VAL A 103 -11.56 -1.54 8.78
N MET A 104 -10.26 -1.74 8.68
CA MET A 104 -9.59 -2.03 7.41
C MET A 104 -10.11 -3.34 6.79
N THR A 105 -10.20 -4.40 7.58
CA THR A 105 -10.67 -5.71 7.13
C THR A 105 -12.11 -5.65 6.64
N ALA A 106 -12.97 -4.95 7.37
CA ALA A 106 -14.37 -4.78 6.99
C ALA A 106 -14.51 -3.94 5.70
N ALA A 107 -13.71 -2.91 5.55
CA ALA A 107 -13.68 -2.09 4.33
C ALA A 107 -13.22 -2.92 3.13
N GLU A 108 -12.18 -3.74 3.30
CA GLU A 108 -11.68 -4.62 2.24
C GLU A 108 -12.73 -5.64 1.80
N ALA A 109 -13.42 -6.25 2.76
CA ALA A 109 -14.43 -7.27 2.50
C ALA A 109 -15.81 -6.69 2.13
N GLY A 110 -16.05 -5.41 2.37
CA GLY A 110 -17.35 -4.78 2.15
C GLY A 110 -18.38 -5.18 3.21
N THR A 111 -17.94 -5.48 4.44
CA THR A 111 -18.77 -5.96 5.53
C THR A 111 -18.97 -4.90 6.62
N ALA A 112 -19.70 -5.26 7.70
CA ALA A 112 -19.94 -4.40 8.87
C ALA A 112 -20.56 -3.04 8.52
N ARG A 113 -21.27 -2.95 7.40
CA ARG A 113 -21.91 -1.71 6.89
C ARG A 113 -20.92 -0.57 6.61
N ILE A 114 -19.65 -0.90 6.44
CA ILE A 114 -18.67 0.07 5.99
C ILE A 114 -18.82 0.23 4.48
N LYS A 115 -19.23 1.42 4.06
CA LYS A 115 -19.59 1.73 2.67
C LYS A 115 -18.37 2.17 1.88
N GLY A 116 -18.18 1.56 0.70
CA GLY A 116 -17.12 1.93 -0.21
C GLY A 116 -16.82 0.80 -1.20
N LYS A 117 -15.89 1.06 -2.11
CA LYS A 117 -15.43 0.06 -3.08
C LYS A 117 -14.49 -0.92 -2.39
N SER A 118 -15.00 -2.13 -2.11
CA SER A 118 -14.21 -3.19 -1.46
C SER A 118 -13.09 -3.72 -2.37
N GLY A 119 -12.18 -4.50 -1.79
CA GLY A 119 -11.11 -5.15 -2.55
C GLY A 119 -9.90 -4.25 -2.86
N PHE A 120 -9.78 -3.10 -2.22
CA PHE A 120 -8.70 -2.15 -2.48
C PHE A 120 -7.31 -2.74 -2.18
N TRP A 121 -7.19 -3.54 -1.14
CA TRP A 121 -5.92 -4.16 -0.77
C TRP A 121 -5.51 -5.24 -1.75
N GLU A 122 -6.43 -6.10 -2.13
CA GLU A 122 -6.18 -7.13 -3.14
C GLU A 122 -5.76 -6.51 -4.47
N ARG A 123 -6.43 -5.45 -4.91
CA ARG A 123 -6.05 -4.71 -6.12
C ARG A 123 -4.66 -4.08 -5.96
N SER A 124 -4.36 -3.53 -4.77
CA SER A 124 -3.04 -2.97 -4.49
C SER A 124 -1.93 -4.03 -4.61
N LEU A 125 -2.16 -5.24 -4.08
CA LEU A 125 -1.21 -6.34 -4.20
C LEU A 125 -0.96 -6.72 -5.65
N THR A 126 -2.01 -6.77 -6.47
CA THR A 126 -1.90 -7.04 -7.90
C THR A 126 -1.07 -5.96 -8.61
N HIS A 127 -1.29 -4.70 -8.28
CA HIS A 127 -0.50 -3.59 -8.81
C HIS A 127 0.97 -3.68 -8.37
N MET A 128 1.23 -4.05 -7.14
CA MET A 128 2.61 -4.19 -6.62
C MET A 128 3.42 -5.19 -7.43
N GLU A 129 2.85 -6.35 -7.69
CA GLU A 129 3.49 -7.40 -8.49
C GLU A 129 3.80 -6.89 -9.90
N LYS A 130 2.81 -6.30 -10.55
CA LYS A 130 2.96 -5.76 -11.89
C LYS A 130 3.97 -4.61 -11.94
N ASP A 131 3.94 -3.71 -10.97
CA ASP A 131 4.85 -2.58 -10.89
C ASP A 131 6.29 -3.03 -10.72
N LEU A 132 6.52 -4.05 -9.88
CA LEU A 132 7.84 -4.63 -9.68
C LEU A 132 8.37 -5.22 -10.99
N GLU A 133 7.59 -6.05 -11.66
CA GLU A 133 7.97 -6.68 -12.93
C GLU A 133 8.28 -5.64 -14.01
N GLN A 134 7.41 -4.66 -14.19
CA GLN A 134 7.59 -3.63 -15.22
C GLN A 134 8.81 -2.76 -14.96
N THR A 135 9.02 -2.37 -13.70
CA THR A 135 10.14 -1.50 -13.34
C THR A 135 11.47 -2.23 -13.50
N PHE A 136 11.57 -3.46 -12.98
CA PHE A 136 12.78 -4.25 -13.13
C PHE A 136 13.05 -4.61 -14.59
N GLY A 137 12.03 -4.94 -15.37
CA GLY A 137 12.18 -5.19 -16.80
C GLY A 137 12.73 -3.98 -17.57
N ARG A 138 12.49 -2.77 -17.07
CA ARG A 138 13.03 -1.54 -17.67
C ARG A 138 14.52 -1.34 -17.35
N TYR A 139 14.93 -1.66 -16.13
CA TYR A 139 16.33 -1.46 -15.68
C TYR A 139 17.25 -2.62 -16.03
N PHE A 140 16.72 -3.84 -16.17
CA PHE A 140 17.50 -5.05 -16.44
C PHE A 140 17.07 -5.69 -17.76
N LYS A 141 17.21 -4.96 -18.82
CA LYS A 141 16.99 -5.47 -20.18
C LYS A 141 18.12 -6.38 -20.63
#